data_f60eafdb32a8563b13d568176f02b6e6
#
_entry.id   f60eafdb32a8563b13d568176f02b6e6
#
_cell.length_a   1.000
_cell.length_b   1.000
_cell.length_c   1.000
_cell.angle_alpha   90.00
_cell.angle_beta   90.00
_cell.angle_gamma   90.00
#
_symmetry.space_group_name_H-M   'P 1'
#
loop_
_entity.id
_entity.type
_entity.pdbx_description
1 polymer ?
#
loop_
_entity_poly.entity_id
_entity_poly.type
_entity_poly.pdbx_seq_one_letter_code
_entity_poly.pdbx_strand_id
1 'polypeptide(L)'
;MCGRYQFTEPQNADLRRILQDVRRRCGDRAQDFRFGDVMPTAAAPVLIANGGKVVADLQTWGIPGWKGGLMINARAETVCEKPMFRRSMAAQRCVIPATSFYEWDAARHKYQFALPGEPLYLAGLYDNVDGANRFVILTTTPNASMHGIHDRMPLILRRDQI
;
A
#
# COMPACT_ATOMS: atom_id res chain seq x y z
N MET A 1 -5.43 -12.33 3.09
CA MET A 1 -4.64 -11.39 2.25
C MET A 1 -5.21 -9.99 2.46
N CYS A 2 -4.36 -8.99 2.69
CA CYS A 2 -4.79 -7.62 2.94
C CYS A 2 -5.61 -7.08 1.75
N GLY A 3 -6.91 -6.99 1.93
CA GLY A 3 -7.87 -6.48 0.94
C GLY A 3 -8.53 -5.16 1.37
N ARG A 4 -8.12 -4.61 2.51
CA ARG A 4 -8.60 -3.33 3.03
C ARG A 4 -7.61 -2.75 4.01
N TYR A 5 -7.28 -1.49 3.85
CA TYR A 5 -6.57 -0.71 4.86
C TYR A 5 -7.27 0.62 5.09
N GLN A 6 -6.83 1.36 6.09
CA GLN A 6 -7.45 2.63 6.44
C GLN A 6 -6.43 3.77 6.36
N PHE A 7 -6.89 4.89 5.85
CA PHE A 7 -6.19 6.16 5.93
C PHE A 7 -7.18 7.21 6.44
N THR A 8 -7.21 7.42 7.74
CA THR A 8 -8.08 8.43 8.37
C THR A 8 -7.47 9.82 8.26
N GLU A 9 -8.26 10.84 8.56
CA GLU A 9 -7.75 12.20 8.65
C GLU A 9 -6.57 12.26 9.64
N PRO A 10 -5.38 12.71 9.20
CA PRO A 10 -4.17 12.45 9.96
C PRO A 10 -3.99 13.42 11.13
N GLN A 11 -3.86 12.86 12.33
CA GLN A 11 -3.33 13.56 13.49
C GLN A 11 -1.80 13.55 13.51
N ASN A 12 -1.18 12.63 12.79
CA ASN A 12 0.27 12.49 12.68
C ASN A 12 0.87 13.49 11.66
N ALA A 13 1.99 14.12 12.04
CA ALA A 13 2.65 15.15 11.20
C ALA A 13 3.18 14.60 9.87
N ASP A 14 3.66 13.35 9.85
CA ASP A 14 4.19 12.75 8.62
C ASP A 14 3.10 12.51 7.58
N LEU A 15 1.95 11.98 8.00
CA LEU A 15 0.81 11.80 7.10
C LEU A 15 0.27 13.12 6.57
N ARG A 16 0.27 14.18 7.40
CA ARG A 16 -0.08 15.53 6.93
C ARG A 16 0.87 16.04 5.85
N ARG A 17 2.20 15.83 6.02
CA ARG A 17 3.21 16.21 5.01
C ARG A 17 3.02 15.43 3.72
N ILE A 18 2.75 14.14 3.81
CA ILE A 18 2.47 13.29 2.63
C ILE A 18 1.27 13.85 1.85
N LEU A 19 0.17 14.18 2.53
CA LEU A 19 -1.00 14.74 1.88
C LEU A 19 -0.76 16.12 1.26
N GLN A 20 0.03 16.96 1.93
CA GLN A 20 0.44 18.25 1.35
C GLN A 20 1.25 18.06 0.06
N ASP A 21 2.17 17.09 0.07
CA ASP A 21 2.97 16.75 -1.12
C ASP A 21 2.11 16.16 -2.24
N VAL A 22 1.14 15.28 -1.93
CA VAL A 22 0.15 14.78 -2.91
C VAL A 22 -0.61 15.95 -3.54
N ARG A 23 -1.16 16.86 -2.75
CA ARG A 23 -1.91 18.03 -3.26
C ARG A 23 -1.06 18.88 -4.19
N ARG A 24 0.18 19.16 -3.79
CA ARG A 24 1.12 19.97 -4.57
C ARG A 24 1.50 19.30 -5.90
N ARG A 25 1.70 17.97 -5.90
CA ARG A 25 2.23 17.24 -7.07
C ARG A 25 1.14 16.74 -8.01
N CYS A 26 0.01 16.33 -7.47
CA CYS A 26 -1.07 15.70 -8.23
C CYS A 26 -2.17 16.70 -8.64
N GLY A 27 -2.18 17.92 -8.08
CA GLY A 27 -3.17 18.95 -8.44
C GLY A 27 -4.60 18.45 -8.22
N ASP A 28 -5.45 18.60 -9.22
CA ASP A 28 -6.86 18.23 -9.17
C ASP A 28 -7.07 16.72 -8.92
N ARG A 29 -6.15 15.86 -9.35
CA ARG A 29 -6.21 14.41 -9.05
C ARG A 29 -6.18 14.11 -7.55
N ALA A 30 -5.67 15.00 -6.71
CA ALA A 30 -5.68 14.81 -5.27
C ALA A 30 -7.11 14.67 -4.70
N GLN A 31 -8.12 15.15 -5.43
CA GLN A 31 -9.53 15.02 -5.05
C GLN A 31 -10.09 13.59 -5.25
N ASP A 32 -9.39 12.73 -5.97
CA ASP A 32 -9.78 11.32 -6.14
C ASP A 32 -9.55 10.49 -4.88
N PHE A 33 -8.70 10.96 -3.98
CA PHE A 33 -8.47 10.32 -2.68
C PHE A 33 -9.57 10.70 -1.66
N ARG A 34 -10.01 9.71 -0.90
CA ARG A 34 -10.96 9.87 0.22
C ARG A 34 -10.39 9.26 1.49
N PHE A 35 -10.57 9.97 2.61
CA PHE A 35 -10.28 9.42 3.93
C PHE A 35 -11.19 8.26 4.29
N GLY A 36 -10.70 7.36 5.12
CA GLY A 36 -11.42 6.20 5.60
C GLY A 36 -10.85 4.89 5.08
N ASP A 37 -11.72 3.95 4.79
CA ASP A 37 -11.34 2.65 4.25
C ASP A 37 -10.90 2.77 2.79
N VAL A 38 -9.70 2.29 2.50
CA VAL A 38 -9.16 2.18 1.15
C VAL A 38 -9.38 0.75 0.67
N MET A 39 -10.10 0.63 -0.44
CA MET A 39 -10.45 -0.63 -1.09
C MET A 39 -9.67 -0.79 -2.41
N PRO A 40 -9.51 -2.02 -2.92
CA PRO A 40 -9.04 -2.20 -4.29
C PRO A 40 -9.80 -1.33 -5.29
N THR A 41 -9.09 -0.79 -6.26
CA THR A 41 -9.49 0.21 -7.27
C THR A 41 -9.58 1.65 -6.78
N ALA A 42 -9.47 1.91 -5.48
CA ALA A 42 -9.41 3.27 -4.97
C ALA A 42 -8.04 3.93 -5.27
N ALA A 43 -8.07 5.24 -5.47
CA ALA A 43 -6.86 6.07 -5.50
C ALA A 43 -6.37 6.32 -4.07
N ALA A 44 -5.07 6.22 -3.85
CA ALA A 44 -4.48 6.42 -2.53
C ALA A 44 -3.06 6.99 -2.61
N PRO A 45 -2.62 7.73 -1.57
CA PRO A 45 -1.25 8.21 -1.44
C PRO A 45 -0.25 7.05 -1.40
N VAL A 46 0.84 7.20 -2.14
CA VAL A 46 2.02 6.34 -2.09
C VAL A 46 3.28 7.19 -2.05
N LEU A 47 4.36 6.66 -1.50
CA LEU A 47 5.68 7.26 -1.55
C LEU A 47 6.51 6.51 -2.58
N ILE A 48 7.17 7.24 -3.47
CA ILE A 48 8.03 6.69 -4.54
C ILE A 48 9.37 7.42 -4.56
N ALA A 49 10.39 6.76 -5.10
CA ALA A 49 11.67 7.41 -5.39
C ALA A 49 11.57 8.23 -6.68
N ASN A 50 12.00 9.47 -6.63
CA ASN A 50 12.09 10.35 -7.79
C ASN A 50 13.30 11.28 -7.64
N GLY A 51 14.28 11.15 -8.55
CA GLY A 51 15.47 11.98 -8.54
C GLY A 51 16.29 11.90 -7.24
N GLY A 52 16.40 10.71 -6.64
CA GLY A 52 17.11 10.50 -5.37
C GLY A 52 16.38 11.00 -4.11
N LYS A 53 15.12 11.42 -4.26
CA LYS A 53 14.25 11.86 -3.15
C LYS A 53 13.03 10.97 -3.05
N VAL A 54 12.50 10.85 -1.83
CA VAL A 54 11.18 10.24 -1.60
C VAL A 54 10.13 11.33 -1.78
N VAL A 55 9.16 11.07 -2.64
CA VAL A 55 8.07 12.01 -2.96
C VAL A 55 6.73 11.29 -2.88
N ALA A 56 5.67 12.03 -2.58
CA ALA A 56 4.33 11.48 -2.61
C ALA A 56 3.74 11.52 -4.03
N ASP A 57 2.97 10.48 -4.36
CA ASP A 57 2.18 10.35 -5.57
C ASP A 57 0.79 9.82 -5.23
N LEU A 58 -0.15 9.93 -6.15
CA LEU A 58 -1.49 9.34 -6.04
C LEU A 58 -1.64 8.23 -7.07
N GLN A 59 -1.82 7.00 -6.61
CA GLN A 59 -1.91 5.84 -7.48
C GLN A 59 -3.13 4.98 -7.15
N THR A 60 -3.60 4.21 -8.12
CA THR A 60 -4.75 3.31 -7.94
C THR A 60 -4.30 1.95 -7.42
N TRP A 61 -4.98 1.44 -6.39
CA TRP A 61 -4.68 0.12 -5.84
C TRP A 61 -5.19 -1.01 -6.75
N GLY A 62 -4.29 -1.84 -7.19
CA GLY A 62 -4.57 -3.03 -8.01
C GLY A 62 -4.10 -2.91 -9.45
N ILE A 63 -3.32 -3.90 -9.86
CA ILE A 63 -2.79 -4.05 -11.23
C ILE A 63 -3.61 -5.13 -11.93
N PRO A 64 -4.12 -4.92 -13.16
CA PRO A 64 -4.79 -5.96 -13.95
C PRO A 64 -3.90 -7.17 -14.16
N GLY A 65 -4.42 -8.35 -13.92
CA GLY A 65 -3.71 -9.62 -14.18
C GLY A 65 -3.80 -10.04 -15.64
N TRP A 66 -2.76 -10.71 -16.15
CA TRP A 66 -2.70 -11.19 -17.55
C TRP A 66 -3.82 -12.17 -17.93
N LYS A 67 -4.35 -12.90 -16.94
CA LYS A 67 -5.45 -13.86 -17.11
C LYS A 67 -6.81 -13.31 -16.68
N GLY A 68 -6.90 -12.00 -16.56
CA GLY A 68 -8.04 -11.31 -15.95
C GLY A 68 -7.91 -11.21 -14.43
N GLY A 69 -8.87 -10.50 -13.82
CA GLY A 69 -8.87 -10.20 -12.40
C GLY A 69 -7.93 -9.06 -11.99
N LEU A 70 -7.92 -8.75 -10.73
CA LEU A 70 -7.15 -7.66 -10.16
C LEU A 70 -6.12 -8.20 -9.15
N MET A 71 -4.86 -7.92 -9.40
CA MET A 71 -3.77 -8.24 -8.48
C MET A 71 -3.63 -7.09 -7.49
N ILE A 72 -4.00 -7.32 -6.24
CA ILE A 72 -3.94 -6.32 -5.16
C ILE A 72 -2.76 -6.56 -4.21
N ASN A 73 -2.20 -7.77 -4.22
CA ASN A 73 -1.07 -8.15 -3.38
C ASN A 73 -0.04 -8.97 -4.18
N ALA A 74 1.20 -8.94 -3.73
CA ALA A 74 2.27 -9.84 -4.17
C ALA A 74 3.01 -10.41 -2.95
N ARG A 75 3.42 -11.67 -3.01
CA ARG A 75 4.18 -12.31 -1.93
C ARG A 75 5.64 -11.87 -1.99
N ALA A 76 6.16 -11.29 -0.92
CA ALA A 76 7.53 -10.81 -0.84
C ALA A 76 8.56 -11.92 -1.12
N GLU A 77 8.26 -13.14 -0.70
CA GLU A 77 9.14 -14.30 -0.84
C GLU A 77 9.39 -14.71 -2.29
N THR A 78 8.43 -14.47 -3.18
CA THR A 78 8.49 -14.94 -4.58
C THR A 78 8.35 -13.82 -5.61
N VAL A 79 8.24 -12.58 -5.18
CA VAL A 79 7.96 -11.44 -6.07
C VAL A 79 9.05 -11.24 -7.12
N CYS A 80 10.31 -11.49 -6.79
CA CYS A 80 11.45 -11.42 -7.72
C CYS A 80 11.41 -12.48 -8.83
N GLU A 81 10.76 -13.61 -8.59
CA GLU A 81 10.64 -14.72 -9.53
C GLU A 81 9.46 -14.54 -10.50
N LYS A 82 8.46 -13.75 -10.10
CA LYS A 82 7.26 -13.55 -10.91
C LYS A 82 7.53 -12.58 -12.07
N PRO A 83 7.39 -12.98 -13.34
CA PRO A 83 7.64 -12.11 -14.49
C PRO A 83 6.89 -10.78 -14.41
N MET A 84 5.65 -10.81 -13.92
CA MET A 84 4.78 -9.64 -13.76
C MET A 84 5.37 -8.57 -12.83
N PHE A 85 6.12 -8.97 -11.79
CA PHE A 85 6.61 -8.05 -10.75
C PHE A 85 8.12 -7.81 -10.79
N ARG A 86 8.86 -8.58 -11.58
CA ARG A 86 10.34 -8.51 -11.62
C ARG A 86 10.85 -7.10 -11.94
N ARG A 87 10.27 -6.45 -12.95
CA ARG A 87 10.63 -5.08 -13.34
C ARG A 87 10.28 -4.09 -12.23
N SER A 88 9.07 -4.18 -11.69
CA SER A 88 8.61 -3.26 -10.64
C SER A 88 9.42 -3.45 -9.36
N MET A 89 9.81 -4.68 -9.01
CA MET A 89 10.68 -4.95 -7.86
C MET A 89 12.06 -4.32 -8.03
N ALA A 90 12.60 -4.28 -9.25
CA ALA A 90 13.90 -3.66 -9.52
C ALA A 90 13.87 -2.13 -9.47
N ALA A 91 12.81 -1.49 -10.00
CA ALA A 91 12.83 -0.06 -10.30
C ALA A 91 11.59 0.73 -9.82
N GLN A 92 10.51 0.07 -9.43
CA GLN A 92 9.21 0.71 -9.16
C GLN A 92 8.66 0.27 -7.80
N ARG A 93 9.49 0.37 -6.77
CA ARG A 93 9.09 0.13 -5.38
C ARG A 93 8.37 1.35 -4.83
N CYS A 94 7.37 1.12 -4.01
CA CYS A 94 6.65 2.19 -3.33
C CYS A 94 6.37 1.82 -1.87
N VAL A 95 5.98 2.82 -1.10
CA VAL A 95 5.52 2.66 0.28
C VAL A 95 4.11 3.22 0.37
N ILE A 96 3.21 2.47 0.96
CA ILE A 96 1.81 2.86 1.13
C ILE A 96 1.61 3.27 2.59
N PRO A 97 1.45 4.58 2.89
CA PRO A 97 1.14 5.04 4.23
C PRO A 97 -0.31 4.69 4.59
N ALA A 98 -0.50 4.22 5.81
CA ALA A 98 -1.81 3.83 6.32
C ALA A 98 -1.93 4.17 7.81
N THR A 99 -3.14 4.29 8.32
CA THR A 99 -3.40 4.41 9.77
C THR A 99 -3.66 3.06 10.41
N SER A 100 -4.19 2.11 9.66
CA SER A 100 -4.40 0.72 10.07
C SER A 100 -4.66 -0.17 8.85
N PHE A 101 -4.67 -1.48 9.05
CA PHE A 101 -5.17 -2.42 8.07
C PHE A 101 -6.12 -3.43 8.72
N TYR A 102 -6.88 -4.14 7.90
CA TYR A 102 -7.86 -5.10 8.34
C TYR A 102 -7.55 -6.49 7.81
N GLU A 103 -7.79 -7.49 8.66
CA GLU A 103 -7.84 -8.89 8.27
C GLU A 103 -8.98 -9.60 8.99
N TRP A 104 -9.36 -10.75 8.46
CA TRP A 104 -10.44 -11.58 8.97
C TRP A 104 -9.91 -12.96 9.30
N ASP A 105 -10.35 -13.51 10.42
CA ASP A 105 -10.09 -14.91 10.76
C ASP A 105 -10.96 -15.87 9.93
N ALA A 106 -10.77 -17.17 10.14
CA ALA A 106 -11.55 -18.22 9.48
C ALA A 106 -13.05 -18.17 9.79
N ALA A 107 -13.41 -17.62 10.96
CA ALA A 107 -14.80 -17.42 11.39
C ALA A 107 -15.39 -16.09 10.88
N ARG A 108 -14.62 -15.32 10.09
CA ARG A 108 -14.98 -14.01 9.52
C ARG A 108 -15.10 -12.88 10.55
N HIS A 109 -14.49 -13.01 11.72
CA HIS A 109 -14.34 -11.88 12.64
C HIS A 109 -13.33 -10.90 12.06
N LYS A 110 -13.69 -9.62 12.09
CA LYS A 110 -12.87 -8.52 11.57
C LYS A 110 -11.90 -8.04 12.66
N TYR A 111 -10.62 -7.99 12.33
CA TYR A 111 -9.57 -7.44 13.18
C TYR A 111 -8.96 -6.22 12.53
N GLN A 112 -8.65 -5.22 13.35
CA GLN A 112 -7.95 -4.01 12.93
C GLN A 112 -6.57 -3.97 13.59
N PHE A 113 -5.55 -3.74 12.79
CA PHE A 113 -4.15 -3.67 13.22
C PHE A 113 -3.63 -2.25 13.00
N ALA A 114 -3.08 -1.65 14.04
CA ALA A 114 -2.52 -0.31 14.04
C ALA A 114 -1.32 -0.22 14.98
N LEU A 115 -0.47 0.78 14.78
CA LEU A 115 0.55 1.17 15.75
C LEU A 115 0.01 2.34 16.58
N PRO A 116 0.13 2.32 17.90
CA PRO A 116 -0.32 3.41 18.74
C PRO A 116 0.41 4.72 18.41
N GLY A 117 -0.34 5.72 17.92
CA GLY A 117 0.19 7.06 17.63
C GLY A 117 1.10 7.18 16.39
N GLU A 118 1.38 6.08 15.69
CA GLU A 118 2.26 6.06 14.52
C GLU A 118 1.55 5.54 13.27
N PRO A 119 1.91 6.02 12.08
CA PRO A 119 1.43 5.46 10.83
C PRO A 119 2.09 4.10 10.55
N LEU A 120 1.38 3.28 9.80
CA LEU A 120 1.94 2.10 9.14
C LEU A 120 2.52 2.51 7.78
N TYR A 121 3.63 1.89 7.42
CA TYR A 121 4.24 2.02 6.11
C TYR A 121 4.30 0.66 5.44
N LEU A 122 3.34 0.39 4.56
CA LEU A 122 3.25 -0.90 3.88
C LEU A 122 4.16 -0.89 2.65
N ALA A 123 4.97 -1.91 2.50
CA ALA A 123 5.79 -2.08 1.29
C ALA A 123 4.91 -2.43 0.09
N GLY A 124 5.24 -1.88 -1.06
CA GLY A 124 4.53 -2.14 -2.30
C GLY A 124 5.39 -2.00 -3.55
N LEU A 125 4.78 -2.35 -4.65
CA LEU A 125 5.30 -2.16 -6.00
C LEU A 125 4.25 -1.43 -6.83
N TYR A 126 4.70 -0.67 -7.82
CA TYR A 126 3.79 -0.07 -8.79
C TYR A 126 4.23 -0.37 -10.22
N ASP A 127 3.31 -0.23 -11.14
CA ASP A 127 3.58 -0.27 -12.57
C ASP A 127 2.67 0.74 -13.29
N ASN A 128 3.11 1.17 -14.48
CA ASN A 128 2.29 2.00 -15.34
C ASN A 128 1.42 1.11 -16.23
N VAL A 129 0.11 1.24 -16.09
CA VAL A 129 -0.88 0.52 -16.88
C VAL A 129 -1.75 1.53 -17.59
N ASP A 130 -1.71 1.53 -18.92
CA ASP A 130 -2.49 2.42 -19.78
C ASP A 130 -2.34 3.92 -19.42
N GLY A 131 -1.11 4.32 -19.06
CA GLY A 131 -0.80 5.71 -18.69
C GLY A 131 -1.09 6.07 -17.22
N ALA A 132 -1.64 5.17 -16.42
CA ALA A 132 -1.92 5.38 -15.01
C ALA A 132 -1.03 4.48 -14.13
N ASN A 133 -0.44 5.06 -13.09
CA ASN A 133 0.32 4.28 -12.10
C ASN A 133 -0.64 3.53 -11.18
N ARG A 134 -0.37 2.23 -11.00
CA ARG A 134 -1.14 1.33 -10.15
C ARG A 134 -0.21 0.56 -9.22
N PHE A 135 -0.62 0.34 -7.98
CA PHE A 135 0.21 -0.35 -6.99
C PHE A 135 -0.40 -1.65 -6.48
N VAL A 136 0.45 -2.51 -5.95
CA VAL A 136 0.11 -3.70 -5.17
C VAL A 136 0.84 -3.63 -3.83
N ILE A 137 0.23 -4.20 -2.78
CA ILE A 137 0.84 -4.33 -1.46
C ILE A 137 1.63 -5.64 -1.39
N LEU A 138 2.87 -5.58 -0.91
CA LEU A 138 3.65 -6.76 -0.59
C LEU A 138 3.12 -7.40 0.70
N THR A 139 3.00 -8.72 0.69
CA THR A 139 2.63 -9.49 1.87
C THR A 139 3.72 -10.46 2.26
N THR A 140 3.77 -10.81 3.53
CA THR A 140 4.72 -11.76 4.12
C THR A 140 4.03 -12.69 5.10
N THR A 141 4.77 -13.62 5.71
CA THR A 141 4.28 -14.49 6.80
C THR A 141 3.84 -13.65 8.00
N PRO A 142 2.82 -14.08 8.74
CA PRO A 142 2.31 -13.33 9.90
C PRO A 142 3.34 -13.29 11.04
N ASN A 143 3.37 -12.17 11.74
CA ASN A 143 4.07 -12.06 13.02
C ASN A 143 3.21 -12.60 14.17
N ALA A 144 3.72 -12.53 15.41
CA ALA A 144 3.02 -13.03 16.60
C ALA A 144 1.66 -12.40 16.81
N SER A 145 1.47 -11.12 16.47
CA SER A 145 0.18 -10.41 16.63
C SER A 145 -0.91 -10.91 15.68
N MET A 146 -0.50 -11.46 14.53
CA MET A 146 -1.44 -11.95 13.51
C MET A 146 -1.53 -13.48 13.47
N HIS A 147 -0.65 -14.17 14.19
CA HIS A 147 -0.65 -15.62 14.25
C HIS A 147 -2.00 -16.12 14.80
N GLY A 148 -2.64 -17.03 14.07
CA GLY A 148 -3.98 -17.54 14.43
C GLY A 148 -5.16 -16.71 13.88
N ILE A 149 -4.91 -15.52 13.33
CA ILE A 149 -5.93 -14.69 12.67
C ILE A 149 -5.90 -14.90 11.17
N HIS A 150 -4.73 -14.72 10.56
CA HIS A 150 -4.54 -14.90 9.12
C HIS A 150 -3.13 -15.42 8.80
N ASP A 151 -3.00 -16.18 7.71
CA ASP A 151 -1.74 -16.78 7.23
C ASP A 151 -0.81 -15.79 6.51
N ARG A 152 -1.26 -14.58 6.25
CA ARG A 152 -0.51 -13.49 5.59
C ARG A 152 -0.75 -12.15 6.29
N MET A 153 0.26 -11.26 6.20
CA MET A 153 0.15 -9.88 6.62
C MET A 153 0.84 -8.97 5.60
N PRO A 154 0.48 -7.67 5.54
CA PRO A 154 1.28 -6.69 4.79
C PRO A 154 2.73 -6.68 5.29
N LEU A 155 3.68 -6.54 4.38
CA LEU A 155 5.07 -6.27 4.75
C LEU A 155 5.18 -4.82 5.24
N ILE A 156 5.34 -4.65 6.55
CA ILE A 156 5.42 -3.34 7.20
C ILE A 156 6.88 -2.92 7.31
N LEU A 157 7.18 -1.72 6.84
CA LEU A 157 8.50 -1.10 6.93
C LEU A 157 8.61 -0.22 8.18
N ARG A 158 9.79 -0.18 8.78
CA ARG A 158 10.12 0.85 9.75
C ARG A 158 10.39 2.17 9.03
N ARG A 159 10.23 3.28 9.74
CA ARG A 159 10.44 4.62 9.19
C ARG A 159 11.85 4.84 8.62
N ASP A 160 12.87 4.22 9.23
CA ASP A 160 14.28 4.30 8.78
C ASP A 160 14.56 3.48 7.50
N GLN A 161 13.60 2.76 7.00
CA GLN A 161 13.69 1.95 5.77
C GLN A 161 13.01 2.62 4.55
N ILE A 162 12.49 3.84 4.71
CA ILE A 162 11.76 4.58 3.67
C ILE A 162 12.68 5.51 2.90
#